data_454bda244997e0163693934b9d128c63
#
_entry.id   454bda244997e0163693934b9d128c63
#
_cell.length_a   1.000
_cell.length_b   1.000
_cell.length_c   1.000
_cell.angle_alpha   90.00
_cell.angle_beta   90.00
_cell.angle_gamma   90.00
#
_symmetry.space_group_name_H-M   'P 1'
#
loop_
_entity.id
_entity.type
_entity.pdbx_description
1 polymer ?
#
loop_
_entity_poly.entity_id
_entity_poly.type
_entity_poly.pdbx_seq_one_letter_code
_entity_poly.pdbx_strand_id
1 'polypeptide(L)'
;MEISKIKSFTYDQLIACGEGKLFDEGGPPLPSPPMLMFDEITKISSDDGEFEKGEVLAELKINKNLWFFDCHFKNDPVMPGCLGLDALWQLLGFYLGWLGGKGAGRALSVGGVKFTGQILPDNKKLIYKLDIKRVIMRKLILGIANGKVICDDNLVYEAENIRVGLFKE
;
A
#
# COMPACT_ATOMS: atom_id res chain seq x y z
N MET A 1 -12.56 -20.10 1.22
CA MET A 1 -13.00 -19.05 0.25
C MET A 1 -11.73 -18.55 -0.43
N GLU A 2 -11.69 -18.54 -1.75
CA GLU A 2 -10.49 -18.14 -2.50
C GLU A 2 -10.28 -16.63 -2.33
N ILE A 3 -9.16 -16.24 -1.73
CA ILE A 3 -8.85 -14.85 -1.35
C ILE A 3 -8.86 -13.90 -2.56
N SER A 4 -8.46 -14.38 -3.73
CA SER A 4 -8.44 -13.61 -4.99
C SER A 4 -9.83 -13.18 -5.51
N LYS A 5 -10.90 -13.75 -4.94
CA LYS A 5 -12.28 -13.35 -5.23
C LYS A 5 -12.77 -12.20 -4.36
N ILE A 6 -12.09 -11.90 -3.27
CA ILE A 6 -12.42 -10.77 -2.39
C ILE A 6 -11.90 -9.49 -3.05
N LYS A 7 -12.75 -8.48 -3.16
CA LYS A 7 -12.46 -7.23 -3.89
C LYS A 7 -12.25 -6.01 -3.00
N SER A 8 -12.40 -6.19 -1.68
CA SER A 8 -12.15 -5.16 -0.66
C SER A 8 -11.79 -5.81 0.67
N PHE A 9 -11.07 -5.09 1.53
CA PHE A 9 -10.63 -5.60 2.83
C PHE A 9 -10.82 -4.54 3.91
N THR A 10 -11.43 -4.96 5.01
CA THR A 10 -11.64 -4.13 6.20
C THR A 10 -10.38 -4.04 7.05
N TYR A 11 -10.34 -3.09 8.00
CA TYR A 11 -9.24 -2.94 8.94
C TYR A 11 -8.90 -4.24 9.69
N ASP A 12 -9.91 -4.95 10.20
CA ASP A 12 -9.70 -6.21 10.92
C ASP A 12 -9.04 -7.28 10.04
N GLN A 13 -9.39 -7.32 8.76
CA GLN A 13 -8.74 -8.23 7.80
C GLN A 13 -7.29 -7.83 7.51
N LEU A 14 -6.99 -6.52 7.48
CA LEU A 14 -5.61 -6.03 7.33
C LEU A 14 -4.77 -6.37 8.56
N ILE A 15 -5.33 -6.25 9.78
CA ILE A 15 -4.68 -6.70 11.01
C ILE A 15 -4.43 -8.21 10.97
N ALA A 16 -5.43 -9.00 10.57
CA ALA A 16 -5.26 -10.46 10.40
C ALA A 16 -4.18 -10.81 9.37
N CYS A 17 -4.01 -9.99 8.31
CA CYS A 17 -2.90 -10.13 7.37
C CYS A 17 -1.55 -9.93 8.07
N GLY A 18 -1.43 -8.89 8.89
CA GLY A 18 -0.22 -8.62 9.69
C GLY A 18 0.13 -9.75 10.65
N GLU A 19 -0.88 -10.47 11.16
CA GLU A 19 -0.74 -11.65 12.02
C GLU A 19 -0.50 -12.97 11.25
N GLY A 20 -0.42 -12.90 9.92
CA GLY A 20 -0.26 -14.09 9.06
C GLY A 20 -1.50 -14.99 8.98
N LYS A 21 -2.70 -14.44 9.25
CA LYS A 21 -3.97 -15.18 9.30
C LYS A 21 -4.90 -14.95 8.10
N LEU A 22 -4.57 -14.04 7.20
CA LEU A 22 -5.43 -13.69 6.07
C LEU A 22 -5.16 -14.54 4.83
N PHE A 23 -3.89 -14.65 4.46
CA PHE A 23 -3.46 -15.47 3.33
C PHE A 23 -3.19 -16.90 3.75
N ASP A 24 -3.11 -17.82 2.77
CA ASP A 24 -2.64 -19.17 3.01
C ASP A 24 -1.22 -19.16 3.58
N GLU A 25 -0.82 -20.28 4.19
CA GLU A 25 0.50 -20.46 4.80
C GLU A 25 1.63 -19.96 3.87
N GLY A 26 2.47 -19.08 4.43
CA GLY A 26 3.58 -18.46 3.72
C GLY A 26 3.21 -17.22 2.90
N GLY A 27 1.98 -16.72 2.94
CA GLY A 27 1.61 -15.45 2.32
C GLY A 27 2.28 -14.26 3.02
N PRO A 28 2.55 -13.14 2.30
CA PRO A 28 3.27 -11.99 2.85
C PRO A 28 2.42 -11.26 3.90
N PRO A 29 2.92 -11.08 5.14
CA PRO A 29 2.23 -10.27 6.11
C PRO A 29 2.35 -8.77 5.80
N LEU A 30 1.33 -8.01 6.17
CA LEU A 30 1.43 -6.55 6.29
C LEU A 30 2.19 -6.16 7.56
N PRO A 31 2.78 -4.96 7.62
CA PRO A 31 3.29 -4.44 8.89
C PRO A 31 2.13 -4.20 9.86
N SER A 32 2.41 -4.35 11.15
CA SER A 32 1.44 -4.03 12.20
C SER A 32 1.39 -2.53 12.49
N PRO A 33 0.30 -1.99 13.07
CA PRO A 33 0.29 -0.64 13.59
C PRO A 33 1.48 -0.39 14.57
N PRO A 34 2.12 0.79 14.57
CA PRO A 34 1.70 1.98 13.82
C PRO A 34 2.23 2.08 12.39
N MET A 35 2.98 1.09 11.87
CA MET A 35 3.54 1.12 10.51
C MET A 35 2.53 0.78 9.41
N LEU A 36 1.41 0.15 9.71
CA LEU A 36 0.33 -0.04 8.73
C LEU A 36 -0.23 1.33 8.33
N MET A 37 -0.16 1.66 7.03
CA MET A 37 -0.40 3.03 6.54
C MET A 37 -1.77 3.24 5.90
N PHE A 38 -2.71 2.31 6.05
CA PHE A 38 -4.09 2.44 5.55
C PHE A 38 -5.06 1.67 6.43
N ASP A 39 -6.32 2.12 6.45
CA ASP A 39 -7.39 1.58 7.27
C ASP A 39 -8.21 0.51 6.53
N GLU A 40 -8.27 0.61 5.21
CA GLU A 40 -9.03 -0.33 4.38
C GLU A 40 -8.50 -0.36 2.94
N ILE A 41 -8.72 -1.47 2.26
CA ILE A 41 -8.60 -1.58 0.81
C ILE A 41 -10.03 -1.56 0.25
N THR A 42 -10.39 -0.47 -0.42
CA THR A 42 -11.74 -0.26 -0.95
C THR A 42 -11.95 -0.97 -2.28
N LYS A 43 -10.88 -1.23 -3.02
CA LYS A 43 -10.91 -1.97 -4.28
C LYS A 43 -9.59 -2.68 -4.53
N ILE A 44 -9.68 -3.90 -5.04
CA ILE A 44 -8.55 -4.66 -5.58
C ILE A 44 -9.03 -5.49 -6.77
N SER A 45 -8.33 -5.40 -7.90
CA SER A 45 -8.65 -6.13 -9.11
C SER A 45 -7.39 -6.55 -9.87
N SER A 46 -7.52 -7.54 -10.76
CA SER A 46 -6.42 -8.08 -11.58
C SER A 46 -6.44 -7.62 -13.03
N ASP A 47 -7.43 -6.84 -13.43
CA ASP A 47 -7.75 -6.46 -14.81
C ASP A 47 -8.12 -4.98 -15.00
N ASP A 48 -8.25 -4.22 -13.92
CA ASP A 48 -8.47 -2.76 -13.96
C ASP A 48 -7.15 -1.98 -13.94
N GLY A 49 -7.27 -0.66 -13.81
CA GLY A 49 -6.17 0.29 -13.68
C GLY A 49 -5.67 0.83 -15.01
N GLU A 50 -4.71 1.74 -14.94
CA GLU A 50 -4.18 2.46 -16.09
C GLU A 50 -3.58 1.53 -17.16
N PHE A 51 -3.05 0.39 -16.76
CA PHE A 51 -2.40 -0.58 -17.65
C PHE A 51 -3.26 -1.82 -17.91
N GLU A 52 -4.50 -1.87 -17.42
CA GLU A 52 -5.40 -3.03 -17.53
C GLU A 52 -4.76 -4.34 -17.01
N LYS A 53 -3.95 -4.22 -15.96
CA LYS A 53 -3.19 -5.33 -15.35
C LYS A 53 -3.39 -5.45 -13.85
N GLY A 54 -4.29 -4.65 -13.30
CA GLY A 54 -4.66 -4.63 -11.90
C GLY A 54 -4.59 -3.24 -11.27
N GLU A 55 -5.43 -3.06 -10.27
CA GLU A 55 -5.56 -1.82 -9.50
C GLU A 55 -5.79 -2.13 -8.03
N VAL A 56 -5.21 -1.31 -7.16
CA VAL A 56 -5.56 -1.30 -5.73
C VAL A 56 -5.89 0.12 -5.32
N LEU A 57 -7.02 0.29 -4.62
CA LEU A 57 -7.40 1.52 -3.94
C LEU A 57 -7.48 1.24 -2.44
N ALA A 58 -6.81 2.06 -1.65
CA ALA A 58 -6.85 1.99 -0.20
C ALA A 58 -7.05 3.38 0.40
N GLU A 59 -7.58 3.44 1.61
CA GLU A 59 -7.87 4.70 2.30
C GLU A 59 -7.22 4.75 3.68
N LEU A 60 -6.78 5.94 4.08
CA LEU A 60 -6.37 6.28 5.43
C LEU A 60 -7.18 7.50 5.89
N LYS A 61 -7.88 7.37 7.02
CA LYS A 61 -8.51 8.51 7.68
C LYS A 61 -7.45 9.34 8.40
N ILE A 62 -7.38 10.62 8.07
CA ILE A 62 -6.48 11.54 8.74
C ILE A 62 -7.16 12.11 9.98
N ASN A 63 -6.41 12.17 11.06
CA ASN A 63 -6.76 12.91 12.27
C ASN A 63 -5.48 13.38 12.98
N LYS A 64 -5.61 14.42 13.79
CA LYS A 64 -4.49 15.05 14.50
C LYS A 64 -3.74 14.14 15.48
N ASN A 65 -4.29 12.99 15.85
CA ASN A 65 -3.69 12.05 16.80
C ASN A 65 -2.86 10.96 16.12
N LEU A 66 -2.70 11.00 14.78
CA LEU A 66 -1.79 10.09 14.11
C LEU A 66 -0.36 10.37 14.56
N TRP A 67 0.34 9.30 14.93
CA TRP A 67 1.62 9.34 15.65
C TRP A 67 2.70 10.21 15.00
N PHE A 68 2.74 10.27 13.68
CA PHE A 68 3.77 11.02 12.95
C PHE A 68 3.59 12.54 13.06
N PHE A 69 2.40 13.04 13.37
CA PHE A 69 2.18 14.47 13.57
C PHE A 69 2.79 14.98 14.87
N ASP A 70 2.98 14.12 15.89
CA ASP A 70 3.61 14.51 17.15
C ASP A 70 5.13 14.72 17.03
N CYS A 71 5.77 14.11 16.04
CA CYS A 71 7.22 14.09 15.90
C CYS A 71 7.76 14.66 14.58
N HIS A 72 6.92 14.88 13.62
CA HIS A 72 7.35 15.35 12.30
C HIS A 72 6.52 16.55 11.81
N PHE A 73 6.81 17.74 12.24
CA PHE A 73 7.82 18.21 13.19
C PHE A 73 7.14 18.77 14.43
N LYS A 74 7.90 18.99 15.54
CA LYS A 74 7.34 19.38 16.84
C LYS A 74 6.39 20.59 16.80
N ASN A 75 6.68 21.62 15.99
CA ASN A 75 5.86 22.82 15.86
C ASN A 75 5.37 23.04 14.41
N ASP A 76 5.51 22.03 13.57
CA ASP A 76 5.12 22.05 12.16
C ASP A 76 4.71 20.64 11.73
N PRO A 77 3.52 20.17 12.17
CA PRO A 77 3.07 18.80 11.92
C PRO A 77 2.74 18.59 10.44
N VAL A 78 3.41 17.64 9.83
CA VAL A 78 3.20 17.20 8.46
C VAL A 78 3.49 15.70 8.37
N MET A 79 2.69 14.96 7.62
CA MET A 79 2.96 13.54 7.38
C MET A 79 4.29 13.38 6.63
N PRO A 80 5.24 12.54 7.12
CA PRO A 80 6.44 12.23 6.37
C PRO A 80 6.12 11.65 4.99
N GLY A 81 6.68 12.23 3.92
CA GLY A 81 6.45 11.74 2.56
C GLY A 81 6.89 10.28 2.35
N CYS A 82 7.93 9.84 3.07
CA CYS A 82 8.38 8.45 3.05
C CYS A 82 7.32 7.45 3.51
N LEU A 83 6.39 7.84 4.41
CA LEU A 83 5.31 6.96 4.87
C LEU A 83 4.23 6.76 3.80
N GLY A 84 3.93 7.79 3.01
CA GLY A 84 3.04 7.67 1.85
C GLY A 84 3.63 6.77 0.77
N LEU A 85 4.94 6.85 0.54
CA LEU A 85 5.64 5.93 -0.36
C LEU A 85 5.63 4.50 0.19
N ASP A 86 5.87 4.32 1.49
CA ASP A 86 5.85 3.00 2.12
C ASP A 86 4.46 2.34 2.02
N ALA A 87 3.39 3.12 2.16
CA ALA A 87 2.03 2.64 1.94
C ALA A 87 1.84 2.00 0.56
N LEU A 88 2.41 2.59 -0.48
CA LEU A 88 2.34 2.05 -1.84
C LEU A 88 3.13 0.72 -1.96
N TRP A 89 4.29 0.59 -1.32
CA TRP A 89 5.00 -0.69 -1.24
C TRP A 89 4.23 -1.74 -0.44
N GLN A 90 3.61 -1.37 0.67
CA GLN A 90 2.75 -2.25 1.46
C GLN A 90 1.59 -2.80 0.61
N LEU A 91 0.91 -1.94 -0.14
CA LEU A 91 -0.17 -2.34 -1.04
C LEU A 91 0.29 -3.26 -2.16
N LEU A 92 1.47 -3.01 -2.74
CA LEU A 92 2.01 -3.88 -3.78
C LEU A 92 2.38 -5.27 -3.22
N GLY A 93 2.94 -5.33 -2.02
CA GLY A 93 3.19 -6.59 -1.32
C GLY A 93 1.90 -7.36 -1.02
N PHE A 94 0.88 -6.65 -0.53
CA PHE A 94 -0.46 -7.22 -0.31
C PHE A 94 -1.07 -7.77 -1.60
N TYR A 95 -0.97 -7.01 -2.70
CA TYR A 95 -1.47 -7.42 -4.01
C TYR A 95 -0.83 -8.75 -4.49
N LEU A 96 0.49 -8.90 -4.30
CA LEU A 96 1.17 -10.15 -4.63
C LEU A 96 0.66 -11.33 -3.78
N GLY A 97 0.41 -11.12 -2.49
CA GLY A 97 -0.21 -12.10 -1.61
C GLY A 97 -1.64 -12.46 -2.03
N TRP A 98 -2.44 -11.45 -2.40
CA TRP A 98 -3.80 -11.63 -2.90
C TRP A 98 -3.85 -12.47 -4.19
N LEU A 99 -2.84 -12.38 -5.04
CA LEU A 99 -2.66 -13.24 -6.21
C LEU A 99 -2.15 -14.65 -5.88
N GLY A 100 -1.95 -14.99 -4.60
CA GLY A 100 -1.45 -16.27 -4.14
C GLY A 100 0.08 -16.38 -4.02
N GLY A 101 0.78 -15.24 -4.09
CA GLY A 101 2.23 -15.18 -3.87
C GLY A 101 2.62 -15.55 -2.45
N LYS A 102 3.74 -16.27 -2.30
CA LYS A 102 4.28 -16.71 -1.01
C LYS A 102 5.69 -16.19 -0.79
N GLY A 103 5.98 -15.83 0.45
CA GLY A 103 7.28 -15.31 0.89
C GLY A 103 7.16 -13.97 1.61
N ALA A 104 8.25 -13.54 2.21
CA ALA A 104 8.33 -12.24 2.89
C ALA A 104 8.48 -11.10 1.88
N GLY A 105 7.61 -10.09 1.99
CA GLY A 105 7.64 -8.90 1.13
C GLY A 105 8.85 -8.01 1.43
N ARG A 106 9.51 -7.52 0.39
CA ARG A 106 10.60 -6.54 0.50
C ARG A 106 10.47 -5.48 -0.58
N ALA A 107 10.52 -4.22 -0.17
CA ALA A 107 10.67 -3.10 -1.09
C ALA A 107 12.03 -3.20 -1.79
N LEU A 108 12.05 -3.13 -3.10
CA LEU A 108 13.27 -3.28 -3.89
C LEU A 108 13.76 -1.96 -4.47
N SER A 109 12.86 -1.19 -5.05
CA SER A 109 13.20 0.09 -5.68
C SER A 109 11.97 0.93 -5.97
N VAL A 110 12.23 2.17 -6.34
CA VAL A 110 11.29 3.10 -6.97
C VAL A 110 12.06 3.84 -8.06
N GLY A 111 11.46 4.05 -9.23
CA GLY A 111 12.10 4.75 -10.35
C GLY A 111 12.15 6.27 -10.13
N GLY A 112 11.11 6.85 -9.58
CA GLY A 112 11.03 8.26 -9.25
C GLY A 112 9.84 8.56 -8.35
N VAL A 113 10.00 9.58 -7.50
CA VAL A 113 8.93 10.08 -6.62
C VAL A 113 8.86 11.59 -6.76
N LYS A 114 7.65 12.11 -6.90
CA LYS A 114 7.36 13.55 -6.85
C LYS A 114 6.42 13.84 -5.70
N PHE A 115 6.82 14.75 -4.83
CA PHE A 115 5.99 15.28 -3.74
C PHE A 115 5.50 16.65 -4.18
N THR A 116 4.22 16.78 -4.50
CA THR A 116 3.61 18.00 -5.05
C THR A 116 2.67 18.67 -4.06
N GLY A 117 2.53 18.12 -2.86
CA GLY A 117 1.68 18.66 -1.80
C GLY A 117 2.07 18.13 -0.44
N GLN A 118 1.33 18.58 0.58
CA GLN A 118 1.52 18.23 1.98
C GLN A 118 0.25 17.55 2.51
N ILE A 119 0.43 16.71 3.52
CA ILE A 119 -0.66 16.09 4.27
C ILE A 119 -0.57 16.61 5.70
N LEU A 120 -1.57 17.39 6.10
CA LEU A 120 -1.62 18.12 7.36
C LEU A 120 -2.66 17.51 8.32
N PRO A 121 -2.58 17.78 9.65
CA PRO A 121 -3.51 17.24 10.64
C PRO A 121 -4.99 17.56 10.39
N ASP A 122 -5.28 18.67 9.71
CA ASP A 122 -6.64 19.11 9.39
C ASP A 122 -7.21 18.49 8.11
N ASN A 123 -6.40 17.77 7.33
CA ASN A 123 -6.91 16.97 6.22
C ASN A 123 -7.79 15.82 6.75
N LYS A 124 -8.62 15.25 5.89
CA LYS A 124 -9.61 14.26 6.29
C LYS A 124 -9.25 12.85 5.85
N LYS A 125 -8.80 12.70 4.61
CA LYS A 125 -8.63 11.39 4.01
C LYS A 125 -7.52 11.36 2.97
N LEU A 126 -6.75 10.26 3.00
CA LEU A 126 -5.88 9.85 1.90
C LEU A 126 -6.53 8.72 1.11
N ILE A 127 -6.35 8.75 -0.20
CA ILE A 127 -6.54 7.63 -1.09
C ILE A 127 -5.19 7.26 -1.67
N TYR A 128 -4.80 6.01 -1.49
CA TYR A 128 -3.67 5.40 -2.18
C TYR A 128 -4.19 4.66 -3.40
N LYS A 129 -3.68 5.01 -4.56
CA LYS A 129 -3.97 4.32 -5.81
C LYS A 129 -2.72 3.64 -6.33
N LEU A 130 -2.82 2.37 -6.64
CA LEU A 130 -1.76 1.56 -7.22
C LEU A 130 -2.23 1.01 -8.56
N ASP A 131 -1.52 1.34 -9.63
CA ASP A 131 -1.75 0.82 -10.98
C ASP A 131 -0.66 -0.20 -11.33
N ILE A 132 -1.04 -1.46 -11.49
CA ILE A 132 -0.10 -2.57 -11.73
C ILE A 132 0.40 -2.53 -13.17
N LYS A 133 1.72 -2.52 -13.34
CA LYS A 133 2.39 -2.54 -14.65
C LYS A 133 2.79 -3.95 -15.06
N ARG A 134 3.29 -4.73 -14.09
CA ARG A 134 3.78 -6.07 -14.36
C ARG A 134 3.82 -6.90 -13.09
N VAL A 135 3.45 -8.17 -13.22
CA VAL A 135 3.62 -9.18 -12.17
C VAL A 135 4.36 -10.39 -12.74
N ILE A 136 5.31 -10.90 -11.98
CA ILE A 136 6.00 -12.16 -12.24
C ILE A 136 5.67 -13.10 -11.09
N MET A 137 5.02 -14.22 -11.39
CA MET A 137 4.59 -15.24 -10.41
C MET A 137 5.24 -16.57 -10.76
N ARG A 138 6.56 -16.64 -10.66
CA ARG A 138 7.36 -17.84 -10.96
C ARG A 138 8.30 -18.12 -9.79
N LYS A 139 9.50 -18.62 -10.05
CA LYS A 139 10.56 -18.81 -9.04
C LYS A 139 10.91 -17.48 -8.34
N LEU A 140 10.93 -16.37 -9.08
CA LEU A 140 10.94 -15.01 -8.56
C LEU A 140 9.51 -14.48 -8.57
N ILE A 141 9.03 -13.95 -7.43
CA ILE A 141 7.76 -13.23 -7.34
C ILE A 141 8.09 -11.76 -7.24
N LEU A 142 7.63 -10.98 -8.21
CA LEU A 142 7.94 -9.57 -8.34
C LEU A 142 6.72 -8.80 -8.86
N GLY A 143 6.40 -7.69 -8.21
CA GLY A 143 5.43 -6.70 -8.70
C GLY A 143 6.10 -5.40 -9.09
N ILE A 144 5.62 -4.77 -10.16
CA ILE A 144 5.99 -3.43 -10.61
C ILE A 144 4.70 -2.64 -10.80
N ALA A 145 4.64 -1.44 -10.22
CA ALA A 145 3.46 -0.59 -10.27
C ALA A 145 3.84 0.89 -10.29
N ASN A 146 2.89 1.72 -10.72
CA ASN A 146 2.88 3.15 -10.44
C ASN A 146 1.92 3.43 -9.28
N GLY A 147 2.19 4.45 -8.49
CA GLY A 147 1.35 4.82 -7.36
C GLY A 147 1.04 6.31 -7.32
N LYS A 148 -0.12 6.63 -6.78
CA LYS A 148 -0.56 8.00 -6.48
C LYS A 148 -1.08 8.07 -5.06
N VAL A 149 -0.82 9.19 -4.39
CA VAL A 149 -1.40 9.51 -3.09
C VAL A 149 -2.22 10.79 -3.26
N ILE A 150 -3.50 10.69 -2.95
CA ILE A 150 -4.49 11.76 -3.13
C ILE A 150 -5.00 12.14 -1.75
N CYS A 151 -4.89 13.42 -1.39
CA CYS A 151 -5.35 13.96 -0.12
C CYS A 151 -6.51 14.94 -0.35
N ASP A 152 -7.68 14.64 0.20
CA ASP A 152 -8.88 15.47 0.05
C ASP A 152 -9.09 15.92 -1.42
N ASP A 153 -9.10 14.95 -2.33
CA ASP A 153 -9.26 15.10 -3.79
C ASP A 153 -8.09 15.78 -4.54
N ASN A 154 -6.98 16.09 -3.86
CA ASN A 154 -5.79 16.67 -4.49
C ASN A 154 -4.65 15.66 -4.56
N LEU A 155 -4.04 15.53 -5.73
CA LEU A 155 -2.84 14.72 -5.91
C LEU A 155 -1.67 15.35 -5.13
N VAL A 156 -1.06 14.58 -4.22
CA VAL A 156 0.05 15.04 -3.38
C VAL A 156 1.35 14.29 -3.63
N TYR A 157 1.29 13.01 -4.01
CA TYR A 157 2.47 12.22 -4.38
C TYR A 157 2.22 11.41 -5.64
N GLU A 158 3.27 11.26 -6.42
CA GLU A 158 3.34 10.29 -7.52
C GLU A 158 4.63 9.49 -7.41
N ALA A 159 4.53 8.18 -7.61
CA ALA A 159 5.67 7.28 -7.62
C ALA A 159 5.61 6.37 -8.85
N GLU A 160 6.71 6.27 -9.57
CA GLU A 160 6.82 5.48 -10.78
C GLU A 160 7.72 4.27 -10.55
N ASN A 161 7.34 3.15 -11.17
CA ASN A 161 8.13 1.91 -11.15
C ASN A 161 8.51 1.46 -9.72
N ILE A 162 7.53 1.47 -8.84
CA ILE A 162 7.64 0.88 -7.50
C ILE A 162 7.81 -0.63 -7.70
N ARG A 163 8.75 -1.25 -6.98
CA ARG A 163 9.03 -2.69 -7.06
C ARG A 163 9.01 -3.33 -5.68
N VAL A 164 8.31 -4.46 -5.59
CA VAL A 164 8.30 -5.35 -4.43
C VAL A 164 8.58 -6.77 -4.89
N GLY A 165 9.41 -7.47 -4.16
CA GLY A 165 9.64 -8.90 -4.32
C GLY A 165 9.15 -9.69 -3.11
N LEU A 166 8.73 -10.95 -3.32
CA LEU A 166 8.47 -11.90 -2.26
C LEU A 166 9.61 -12.93 -2.23
N PHE A 167 10.23 -13.08 -1.06
CA PHE A 167 11.37 -13.96 -0.85
C PHE A 167 11.00 -15.08 0.09
N LYS A 168 11.30 -16.31 -0.29
CA LYS A 168 11.22 -17.48 0.61
C LYS A 168 12.50 -17.49 1.46
N GLU A 169 12.33 -17.73 2.75
CA GLU A 169 13.43 -18.07 3.65
C GLU A 169 13.99 -19.44 3.34
#